data_c799ef203357ce734a20824967cb548d
#
_entry.id   c799ef203357ce734a20824967cb548d
#
_cell.length_a   1.000
_cell.length_b   1.000
_cell.length_c   1.000
_cell.angle_alpha   90.00
_cell.angle_beta   90.00
_cell.angle_gamma   90.00
#
_symmetry.space_group_name_H-M   'P 1'
#
loop_
_entity.id
_entity.type
_entity.pdbx_description
1 polymer ?
#
loop_
_entity_poly.entity_id
_entity_poly.type
_entity_poly.pdbx_seq_one_letter_code
_entity_poly.pdbx_strand_id
1 'polypeptide(L)'
;ADGPVRPMPAPVKHAAGHPMCRPLFSPLDAFCRNALAQLPKALDAVMPLSRNHRADLPEAIRDLSAMLTYERGGLGRSYWSAPRYVSAYLRYFLPWNLVRLSGLLPGLDLPVPVCDAETPVTIADLGSGPLTLPIALWLSRPDWRAVPLTLVCVDTVPRPMEMGRSILEHMAKLSGEPLNWTIRLVRSPLMQSFRELRSPYLLMAGNVLNELKDKPG
;
A
#
# COMPACT_ATOMS: atom_id res chain seq x y z
N ALA A 1 11.64 76.60 -2.88
CA ALA A 1 11.79 75.76 -4.09
C ALA A 1 11.31 74.35 -3.77
N ASP A 2 10.01 74.11 -4.02
CA ASP A 2 9.36 72.85 -3.81
C ASP A 2 9.70 71.86 -4.97
N GLY A 3 10.34 70.77 -4.65
CA GLY A 3 10.62 69.72 -5.60
C GLY A 3 9.35 68.88 -5.88
N PRO A 4 9.23 68.24 -7.04
CA PRO A 4 8.01 67.53 -7.43
C PRO A 4 7.82 66.27 -6.57
N VAL A 5 6.63 66.15 -5.98
CA VAL A 5 6.15 64.99 -5.23
C VAL A 5 5.99 63.85 -6.22
N ARG A 6 6.75 62.76 -6.02
CA ARG A 6 6.55 61.52 -6.77
C ARG A 6 5.21 60.88 -6.41
N PRO A 7 4.38 60.48 -7.38
CA PRO A 7 3.18 59.75 -7.09
C PRO A 7 3.48 58.36 -6.49
N MET A 8 2.75 58.01 -5.43
CA MET A 8 2.80 56.67 -4.83
C MET A 8 2.39 55.60 -5.83
N PRO A 9 3.09 54.45 -5.85
CA PRO A 9 2.67 53.37 -6.71
C PRO A 9 1.30 52.82 -6.27
N ALA A 10 0.47 52.51 -7.26
CA ALA A 10 -0.85 51.94 -7.06
C ALA A 10 -0.78 50.64 -6.29
N PRO A 11 -1.78 50.31 -5.43
CA PRO A 11 -1.77 49.04 -4.70
C PRO A 11 -1.77 47.85 -5.66
N VAL A 12 -0.78 46.98 -5.50
CA VAL A 12 -0.69 45.70 -6.20
C VAL A 12 -1.93 44.89 -5.83
N LYS A 13 -2.83 44.70 -6.78
CA LYS A 13 -3.94 43.77 -6.65
C LYS A 13 -3.31 42.37 -6.47
N HIS A 14 -3.33 41.88 -5.25
CA HIS A 14 -3.05 40.46 -5.00
C HIS A 14 -4.09 39.66 -5.77
N ALA A 15 -3.64 39.09 -6.89
CA ALA A 15 -4.43 38.16 -7.68
C ALA A 15 -4.80 36.95 -6.82
N ALA A 16 -6.07 36.66 -6.94
CA ALA A 16 -6.83 35.55 -6.42
C ALA A 16 -6.10 34.26 -6.04
N GLY A 17 -6.48 33.78 -4.86
CA GLY A 17 -6.64 32.35 -4.61
C GLY A 17 -5.35 31.52 -4.72
N HIS A 18 -4.65 31.36 -3.59
CA HIS A 18 -3.82 30.17 -3.44
C HIS A 18 -4.68 28.94 -3.80
N PRO A 19 -4.20 28.04 -4.67
CA PRO A 19 -4.89 26.78 -4.88
C PRO A 19 -5.10 26.14 -3.52
N MET A 20 -6.36 25.93 -3.14
CA MET A 20 -6.71 25.24 -1.90
C MET A 20 -5.92 23.96 -1.88
N CYS A 21 -4.98 23.86 -0.94
CA CYS A 21 -4.16 22.68 -0.76
C CYS A 21 -5.11 21.51 -0.53
N ARG A 22 -5.22 20.59 -1.50
CA ARG A 22 -6.05 19.39 -1.32
C ARG A 22 -5.53 18.66 -0.11
N PRO A 23 -6.38 18.26 0.84
CA PRO A 23 -5.93 17.47 1.97
C PRO A 23 -5.29 16.16 1.44
N LEU A 24 -4.09 15.87 1.91
CA LEU A 24 -3.35 14.66 1.51
C LEU A 24 -4.12 13.38 1.88
N PHE A 25 -4.87 13.42 2.98
CA PHE A 25 -5.71 12.32 3.43
C PHE A 25 -7.18 12.62 3.15
N SER A 26 -7.85 11.68 2.53
CA SER A 26 -9.28 11.72 2.24
C SER A 26 -10.04 10.77 3.16
N PRO A 27 -11.28 11.09 3.56
CA PRO A 27 -12.15 10.12 4.22
C PRO A 27 -12.35 8.89 3.33
N LEU A 28 -12.41 7.71 3.95
CA LEU A 28 -12.71 6.48 3.24
C LEU A 28 -14.14 6.56 2.66
N ASP A 29 -14.31 6.21 1.40
CA ASP A 29 -15.62 6.12 0.77
C ASP A 29 -16.46 4.95 1.31
N ALA A 30 -17.70 4.84 0.90
CA ALA A 30 -18.62 3.81 1.38
C ALA A 30 -18.15 2.39 0.98
N PHE A 31 -17.64 2.23 -0.25
CA PHE A 31 -17.13 0.94 -0.72
C PHE A 31 -15.93 0.50 0.13
N CYS A 32 -14.95 1.36 0.31
CA CYS A 32 -13.76 1.07 1.08
C CYS A 32 -14.09 0.68 2.53
N ARG A 33 -14.99 1.42 3.19
CA ARG A 33 -15.45 1.09 4.54
C ARG A 33 -16.12 -0.29 4.60
N ASN A 34 -17.02 -0.57 3.65
CA ASN A 34 -17.76 -1.84 3.60
C ASN A 34 -16.82 -3.02 3.31
N ALA A 35 -15.89 -2.86 2.39
CA ALA A 35 -14.90 -3.88 2.06
C ALA A 35 -13.95 -4.14 3.24
N LEU A 36 -13.46 -3.09 3.92
CA LEU A 36 -12.65 -3.23 5.13
C LEU A 36 -13.42 -3.93 6.27
N ALA A 37 -14.73 -3.72 6.40
CA ALA A 37 -15.55 -4.44 7.37
C ALA A 37 -15.63 -5.97 7.08
N GLN A 38 -15.37 -6.41 5.84
CA GLN A 38 -15.27 -7.82 5.47
C GLN A 38 -13.86 -8.41 5.67
N LEU A 39 -12.85 -7.57 5.90
CA LEU A 39 -11.46 -8.02 6.06
C LEU A 39 -11.30 -9.13 7.10
N PRO A 40 -11.92 -9.10 8.29
CA PRO A 40 -11.82 -10.19 9.26
C PRO A 40 -12.24 -11.55 8.68
N LYS A 41 -13.31 -11.59 7.86
CA LYS A 41 -13.76 -12.81 7.20
C LYS A 41 -12.77 -13.30 6.15
N ALA A 42 -12.20 -12.39 5.35
CA ALA A 42 -11.16 -12.73 4.39
C ALA A 42 -9.92 -13.29 5.08
N LEU A 43 -9.51 -12.69 6.21
CA LEU A 43 -8.39 -13.18 7.02
C LEU A 43 -8.67 -14.54 7.64
N ASP A 44 -9.91 -14.80 8.11
CA ASP A 44 -10.28 -16.11 8.64
C ASP A 44 -10.28 -17.20 7.56
N ALA A 45 -10.62 -16.86 6.31
CA ALA A 45 -10.56 -17.81 5.20
C ALA A 45 -9.11 -18.17 4.82
N VAL A 46 -8.17 -17.22 4.91
CA VAL A 46 -6.77 -17.40 4.53
C VAL A 46 -5.93 -17.98 5.67
N MET A 47 -6.14 -17.48 6.88
CA MET A 47 -5.39 -17.89 8.07
C MET A 47 -6.30 -17.84 9.32
N PRO A 48 -7.08 -18.89 9.57
CA PRO A 48 -7.93 -18.95 10.75
C PRO A 48 -7.08 -18.93 12.03
N LEU A 49 -7.52 -18.15 13.02
CA LEU A 49 -6.87 -18.10 14.32
C LEU A 49 -7.30 -19.30 15.18
N SER A 50 -6.36 -20.13 15.56
CA SER A 50 -6.57 -21.12 16.62
C SER A 50 -6.86 -20.41 17.97
N ARG A 51 -7.44 -21.15 18.91
CA ARG A 51 -7.71 -20.60 20.26
C ARG A 51 -6.42 -20.10 20.94
N ASN A 52 -5.33 -20.83 20.80
CA ASN A 52 -4.04 -20.49 21.38
C ASN A 52 -3.43 -19.24 20.72
N HIS A 53 -3.46 -19.14 19.40
CA HIS A 53 -2.97 -17.96 18.69
C HIS A 53 -3.80 -16.71 19.01
N ARG A 54 -5.10 -16.87 19.29
CA ARG A 54 -5.95 -15.75 19.71
C ARG A 54 -5.57 -15.24 21.10
N ALA A 55 -5.28 -16.13 22.04
CA ALA A 55 -4.83 -15.78 23.37
C ALA A 55 -3.45 -15.11 23.38
N ASP A 56 -2.53 -15.57 22.54
CA ASP A 56 -1.15 -15.05 22.40
C ASP A 56 -1.08 -13.73 21.58
N LEU A 57 -2.13 -13.39 20.83
CA LEU A 57 -2.10 -12.28 19.85
C LEU A 57 -1.65 -10.93 20.46
N PRO A 58 -2.10 -10.48 21.64
CA PRO A 58 -1.66 -9.21 22.22
C PRO A 58 -0.15 -9.16 22.48
N GLU A 59 0.44 -10.27 22.94
CA GLU A 59 1.89 -10.38 23.19
C GLU A 59 2.65 -10.41 21.87
N ALA A 60 2.20 -11.23 20.91
CA ALA A 60 2.81 -11.31 19.58
C ALA A 60 2.81 -9.95 18.85
N ILE A 61 1.77 -9.12 19.03
CA ILE A 61 1.73 -7.76 18.47
C ILE A 61 2.80 -6.88 19.12
N ARG A 62 2.95 -6.91 20.45
CA ARG A 62 3.97 -6.13 21.14
C ARG A 62 5.38 -6.51 20.72
N ASP A 63 5.67 -7.81 20.68
CA ASP A 63 6.97 -8.34 20.26
C ASP A 63 7.28 -7.93 18.82
N LEU A 64 6.32 -8.15 17.91
CA LEU A 64 6.50 -7.78 16.50
C LEU A 64 6.68 -6.26 16.34
N SER A 65 5.95 -5.44 17.12
CA SER A 65 6.12 -3.99 17.08
C SER A 65 7.54 -3.57 17.51
N ALA A 66 8.09 -4.19 18.56
CA ALA A 66 9.46 -3.95 18.99
C ALA A 66 10.46 -4.33 17.91
N MET A 67 10.30 -5.52 17.29
CA MET A 67 11.16 -5.99 16.20
C MET A 67 11.13 -5.06 15.00
N LEU A 68 9.95 -4.59 14.60
CA LEU A 68 9.79 -3.69 13.45
C LEU A 68 10.29 -2.27 13.73
N THR A 69 10.41 -1.86 15.00
CA THR A 69 10.79 -0.49 15.38
C THR A 69 12.27 -0.40 15.78
N TYR A 70 12.74 -1.29 16.66
CA TYR A 70 14.03 -1.14 17.32
C TYR A 70 15.08 -2.17 16.87
N GLU A 71 14.66 -3.36 16.44
CA GLU A 71 15.56 -4.50 16.17
C GLU A 71 15.79 -4.77 14.69
N ARG A 72 15.44 -3.83 13.81
CA ARG A 72 15.51 -4.00 12.35
C ARG A 72 16.88 -4.46 11.83
N GLY A 73 17.96 -4.10 12.53
CA GLY A 73 19.33 -4.53 12.19
C GLY A 73 19.69 -5.95 12.57
N GLY A 74 18.93 -6.58 13.49
CA GLY A 74 19.24 -7.89 14.07
C GLY A 74 18.34 -9.04 13.58
N LEU A 75 17.36 -8.79 12.72
CA LEU A 75 16.43 -9.80 12.20
C LEU A 75 17.15 -10.81 11.30
N GLY A 76 17.91 -11.72 11.91
CA GLY A 76 18.57 -12.84 11.23
C GLY A 76 17.59 -13.89 10.68
N ARG A 77 16.34 -13.88 11.13
CA ARG A 77 15.24 -14.71 10.62
C ARG A 77 14.04 -13.84 10.33
N SER A 78 13.45 -14.02 9.15
CA SER A 78 12.21 -13.35 8.78
C SER A 78 11.10 -13.70 9.81
N TYR A 79 10.45 -12.68 10.38
CA TYR A 79 9.28 -12.86 11.27
C TYR A 79 8.14 -13.61 10.55
N TRP A 80 8.14 -13.64 9.23
CA TRP A 80 7.21 -14.42 8.42
C TRP A 80 7.35 -15.93 8.59
N SER A 81 8.44 -16.44 9.19
CA SER A 81 8.62 -17.85 9.47
C SER A 81 7.86 -18.35 10.71
N ALA A 82 7.47 -17.43 11.60
CA ALA A 82 6.80 -17.75 12.86
C ALA A 82 5.28 -17.46 12.77
N PRO A 83 4.40 -18.48 12.87
CA PRO A 83 2.95 -18.31 12.74
C PRO A 83 2.35 -17.25 13.66
N ARG A 84 2.89 -17.09 14.88
CA ARG A 84 2.43 -16.08 15.83
C ARG A 84 2.62 -14.66 15.31
N TYR A 85 3.76 -14.37 14.68
CA TYR A 85 4.04 -13.05 14.11
C TYR A 85 3.30 -12.80 12.81
N VAL A 86 3.09 -13.84 11.99
CA VAL A 86 2.22 -13.76 10.82
C VAL A 86 0.80 -13.36 11.24
N SER A 87 0.26 -14.03 12.29
CA SER A 87 -1.05 -13.69 12.86
C SER A 87 -1.10 -12.24 13.36
N ALA A 88 -0.08 -11.80 14.11
CA ALA A 88 0.03 -10.44 14.61
C ALA A 88 0.06 -9.41 13.47
N TYR A 89 0.85 -9.68 12.42
CA TYR A 89 0.93 -8.79 11.26
C TYR A 89 -0.41 -8.68 10.55
N LEU A 90 -1.02 -9.80 10.19
CA LEU A 90 -2.27 -9.83 9.44
C LEU A 90 -3.47 -9.28 10.21
N ARG A 91 -3.48 -9.42 11.55
CA ARG A 91 -4.63 -9.01 12.38
C ARG A 91 -4.51 -7.61 12.97
N TYR A 92 -3.30 -7.03 12.98
CA TYR A 92 -3.08 -5.70 13.53
C TYR A 92 -2.43 -4.75 12.52
N PHE A 93 -1.24 -5.08 11.99
CA PHE A 93 -0.50 -4.15 11.14
C PHE A 93 -1.12 -3.99 9.74
N LEU A 94 -1.57 -5.08 9.13
CA LEU A 94 -2.21 -5.02 7.81
C LEU A 94 -3.49 -4.16 7.83
N PRO A 95 -4.48 -4.38 8.72
CA PRO A 95 -5.68 -3.54 8.78
C PRO A 95 -5.36 -2.07 9.00
N TRP A 96 -4.45 -1.78 9.92
CA TRP A 96 -4.03 -0.41 10.22
C TRP A 96 -3.39 0.29 9.01
N ASN A 97 -2.49 -0.40 8.32
CA ASN A 97 -1.86 0.12 7.11
C ASN A 97 -2.87 0.27 5.96
N LEU A 98 -3.83 -0.65 5.81
CA LEU A 98 -4.87 -0.52 4.80
C LEU A 98 -5.73 0.74 5.02
N VAL A 99 -6.15 1.02 6.25
CA VAL A 99 -6.91 2.24 6.57
C VAL A 99 -6.10 3.49 6.23
N ARG A 100 -4.83 3.56 6.64
CA ARG A 100 -3.96 4.71 6.37
C ARG A 100 -3.73 4.93 4.88
N LEU A 101 -3.35 3.87 4.16
CA LEU A 101 -3.03 3.95 2.73
C LEU A 101 -4.28 4.21 1.88
N SER A 102 -5.43 3.63 2.25
CA SER A 102 -6.69 3.91 1.56
C SER A 102 -7.16 5.35 1.75
N GLY A 103 -6.79 6.01 2.85
CA GLY A 103 -7.03 7.44 3.03
C GLY A 103 -6.03 8.32 2.27
N LEU A 104 -4.80 7.83 2.05
CA LEU A 104 -3.73 8.57 1.38
C LEU A 104 -3.84 8.52 -0.15
N LEU A 105 -4.05 7.35 -0.72
CA LEU A 105 -3.97 7.12 -2.18
C LEU A 105 -4.93 7.99 -3.01
N PRO A 106 -6.15 8.31 -2.57
CA PRO A 106 -7.04 9.23 -3.30
C PRO A 106 -6.51 10.67 -3.39
N GLY A 107 -5.66 11.09 -2.43
CA GLY A 107 -5.04 12.42 -2.43
C GLY A 107 -3.83 12.54 -3.36
N LEU A 108 -3.28 11.42 -3.84
CA LEU A 108 -2.14 11.41 -4.74
C LEU A 108 -2.59 11.59 -6.20
N ASP A 109 -1.82 12.38 -6.94
CA ASP A 109 -2.00 12.51 -8.38
C ASP A 109 -1.41 11.27 -9.10
N LEU A 110 -2.23 10.23 -9.19
CA LEU A 110 -1.90 8.97 -9.86
C LEU A 110 -2.80 8.85 -11.10
N PRO A 111 -2.30 9.25 -12.28
CA PRO A 111 -3.08 9.14 -13.51
C PRO A 111 -3.42 7.67 -13.80
N VAL A 112 -4.67 7.44 -14.19
CA VAL A 112 -5.13 6.08 -14.55
C VAL A 112 -4.61 5.75 -15.93
N PRO A 113 -4.00 4.56 -16.13
CA PRO A 113 -3.53 4.18 -17.47
C PRO A 113 -4.71 3.96 -18.41
N VAL A 114 -4.53 4.39 -19.64
CA VAL A 114 -5.43 4.00 -20.74
C VAL A 114 -4.96 2.64 -21.24
N CYS A 115 -5.74 1.62 -21.00
CA CYS A 115 -5.46 0.25 -21.46
C CYS A 115 -6.76 -0.48 -21.79
N ASP A 116 -6.63 -1.53 -22.59
CA ASP A 116 -7.68 -2.47 -22.93
C ASP A 116 -7.28 -3.89 -22.50
N ALA A 117 -8.16 -4.85 -22.75
CA ALA A 117 -7.93 -6.25 -22.38
C ALA A 117 -6.79 -6.90 -23.20
N GLU A 118 -6.47 -6.38 -24.38
CA GLU A 118 -5.44 -6.93 -25.28
C GLU A 118 -4.05 -6.43 -24.89
N THR A 119 -3.97 -5.22 -24.33
CA THR A 119 -2.72 -4.59 -23.89
C THR A 119 -2.77 -4.15 -22.43
N PRO A 120 -2.77 -5.11 -21.48
CA PRO A 120 -2.85 -4.78 -20.07
C PRO A 120 -1.58 -4.03 -19.62
N VAL A 121 -1.78 -2.97 -18.89
CA VAL A 121 -0.68 -2.19 -18.30
C VAL A 121 -0.09 -2.94 -17.11
N THR A 122 1.23 -2.91 -16.98
CA THR A 122 1.92 -3.51 -15.85
C THR A 122 2.18 -2.45 -14.77
N ILE A 123 1.81 -2.77 -13.54
CA ILE A 123 2.25 -2.05 -12.33
C ILE A 123 3.07 -2.98 -11.45
N ALA A 124 3.99 -2.45 -10.68
CA ALA A 124 4.86 -3.25 -9.82
C ALA A 124 4.84 -2.75 -8.38
N ASP A 125 4.81 -3.68 -7.43
CA ASP A 125 4.94 -3.44 -6.01
C ASP A 125 6.18 -4.14 -5.47
N LEU A 126 7.10 -3.37 -4.91
CA LEU A 126 8.39 -3.83 -4.42
C LEU A 126 8.38 -3.95 -2.91
N GLY A 127 8.86 -5.11 -2.40
CA GLY A 127 8.72 -5.44 -0.98
C GLY A 127 7.25 -5.60 -0.61
N SER A 128 6.51 -6.31 -1.46
CA SER A 128 5.04 -6.38 -1.41
C SER A 128 4.50 -6.93 -0.10
N GLY A 129 5.28 -7.79 0.60
CA GLY A 129 4.78 -8.47 1.78
C GLY A 129 3.40 -9.09 1.51
N PRO A 130 2.38 -8.82 2.34
CA PRO A 130 1.01 -9.30 2.10
C PRO A 130 0.19 -8.38 1.19
N LEU A 131 0.80 -7.78 0.17
CA LEU A 131 0.15 -6.94 -0.84
C LEU A 131 -0.58 -5.72 -0.25
N THR A 132 -0.03 -5.11 0.77
CA THR A 132 -0.70 -4.02 1.50
C THR A 132 -1.02 -2.82 0.60
N LEU A 133 -0.05 -2.34 -0.20
CA LEU A 133 -0.27 -1.23 -1.13
C LEU A 133 -1.25 -1.58 -2.26
N PRO A 134 -1.11 -2.72 -2.95
CA PRO A 134 -2.08 -3.15 -3.95
C PRO A 134 -3.51 -3.27 -3.40
N ILE A 135 -3.70 -3.87 -2.23
CA ILE A 135 -5.01 -3.97 -1.60
C ILE A 135 -5.58 -2.58 -1.30
N ALA A 136 -4.77 -1.67 -0.76
CA ALA A 136 -5.19 -0.29 -0.48
C ALA A 136 -5.55 0.47 -1.77
N LEU A 137 -4.80 0.29 -2.86
CA LEU A 137 -5.10 0.85 -4.18
C LEU A 137 -6.45 0.33 -4.71
N TRP A 138 -6.67 -0.98 -4.64
CA TRP A 138 -7.92 -1.61 -5.06
C TRP A 138 -9.12 -1.12 -4.23
N LEU A 139 -8.94 -0.92 -2.92
CA LEU A 139 -9.98 -0.44 -2.01
C LEU A 139 -10.38 1.01 -2.28
N SER A 140 -9.41 1.89 -2.50
CA SER A 140 -9.60 3.34 -2.44
C SER A 140 -9.65 4.05 -3.80
N ARG A 141 -9.31 3.35 -4.88
CA ARG A 141 -9.25 3.92 -6.23
C ARG A 141 -10.15 3.12 -7.19
N PRO A 142 -11.45 3.46 -7.26
CA PRO A 142 -12.39 2.76 -8.15
C PRO A 142 -12.00 2.86 -9.63
N ASP A 143 -11.38 3.96 -10.02
CA ASP A 143 -10.81 4.19 -11.35
C ASP A 143 -9.71 3.18 -11.70
N TRP A 144 -8.80 2.89 -10.76
CA TRP A 144 -7.76 1.87 -10.92
C TRP A 144 -8.30 0.45 -10.80
N ARG A 145 -9.28 0.21 -9.91
CA ARG A 145 -9.93 -1.10 -9.74
C ARG A 145 -10.60 -1.58 -11.01
N ALA A 146 -11.18 -0.68 -11.79
CA ALA A 146 -11.90 -1.00 -13.01
C ALA A 146 -10.98 -1.38 -14.19
N VAL A 147 -9.71 -0.97 -14.16
CA VAL A 147 -8.76 -1.16 -15.26
C VAL A 147 -8.22 -2.59 -15.28
N PRO A 148 -8.21 -3.28 -16.43
CA PRO A 148 -7.48 -4.54 -16.58
C PRO A 148 -5.97 -4.27 -16.56
N LEU A 149 -5.27 -4.79 -15.55
CA LEU A 149 -3.83 -4.61 -15.42
C LEU A 149 -3.12 -5.88 -14.94
N THR A 150 -1.82 -5.92 -15.16
CA THR A 150 -0.93 -6.91 -14.57
C THR A 150 -0.22 -6.29 -13.37
N LEU A 151 -0.50 -6.82 -12.19
CA LEU A 151 0.19 -6.46 -10.95
C LEU A 151 1.34 -7.43 -10.70
N VAL A 152 2.57 -6.94 -10.72
CA VAL A 152 3.77 -7.71 -10.38
C VAL A 152 4.17 -7.39 -8.95
N CYS A 153 4.01 -8.36 -8.06
CA CYS A 153 4.39 -8.26 -6.65
C CYS A 153 5.74 -8.93 -6.43
N VAL A 154 6.69 -8.19 -5.86
CA VAL A 154 8.05 -8.67 -5.66
C VAL A 154 8.40 -8.65 -4.18
N ASP A 155 8.87 -9.80 -3.67
CA ASP A 155 9.41 -9.92 -2.31
C ASP A 155 10.42 -11.07 -2.25
N THR A 156 11.29 -11.08 -1.25
CA THR A 156 12.21 -12.20 -0.99
C THR A 156 11.51 -13.40 -0.35
N VAL A 157 10.38 -13.16 0.32
CA VAL A 157 9.59 -14.18 1.02
C VAL A 157 8.27 -14.41 0.27
N PRO A 158 8.02 -15.59 -0.32
CA PRO A 158 6.83 -15.82 -1.14
C PRO A 158 5.53 -15.92 -0.33
N ARG A 159 5.59 -16.51 0.87
CA ARG A 159 4.40 -16.81 1.67
C ARG A 159 3.51 -15.59 1.97
N PRO A 160 4.03 -14.44 2.44
CA PRO A 160 3.18 -13.26 2.64
C PRO A 160 2.52 -12.78 1.36
N MET A 161 3.21 -12.84 0.21
CA MET A 161 2.62 -12.47 -1.08
C MET A 161 1.45 -13.38 -1.47
N GLU A 162 1.59 -14.71 -1.28
CA GLU A 162 0.53 -15.68 -1.52
C GLU A 162 -0.69 -15.42 -0.64
N MET A 163 -0.47 -15.12 0.65
CA MET A 163 -1.53 -14.76 1.58
C MET A 163 -2.21 -13.46 1.17
N GLY A 164 -1.44 -12.44 0.79
CA GLY A 164 -1.96 -11.15 0.33
C GLY A 164 -2.83 -11.28 -0.92
N ARG A 165 -2.40 -12.08 -1.91
CA ARG A 165 -3.21 -12.41 -3.09
C ARG A 165 -4.53 -13.05 -2.69
N SER A 166 -4.48 -14.08 -1.84
CA SER A 166 -5.70 -14.77 -1.37
C SER A 166 -6.63 -13.84 -0.57
N ILE A 167 -6.08 -12.92 0.23
CA ILE A 167 -6.87 -11.91 0.95
C ILE A 167 -7.58 -11.00 -0.05
N LEU A 168 -6.88 -10.47 -1.05
CA LEU A 168 -7.48 -9.60 -2.06
C LEU A 168 -8.59 -10.31 -2.85
N GLU A 169 -8.36 -11.55 -3.28
CA GLU A 169 -9.34 -12.39 -3.95
C GLU A 169 -10.62 -12.61 -3.10
N HIS A 170 -10.45 -12.90 -1.80
CA HIS A 170 -11.58 -13.05 -0.88
C HIS A 170 -12.30 -11.73 -0.63
N MET A 171 -11.58 -10.61 -0.49
CA MET A 171 -12.19 -9.29 -0.34
C MET A 171 -13.00 -8.91 -1.57
N ALA A 172 -12.49 -9.13 -2.78
CA ALA A 172 -13.21 -8.90 -4.02
C ALA A 172 -14.51 -9.72 -4.08
N LYS A 173 -14.43 -11.03 -3.78
CA LYS A 173 -15.59 -11.92 -3.72
C LYS A 173 -16.62 -11.47 -2.69
N LEU A 174 -16.20 -11.12 -1.48
CA LEU A 174 -17.09 -10.69 -0.40
C LEU A 174 -17.74 -9.33 -0.66
N SER A 175 -17.09 -8.49 -1.45
CA SER A 175 -17.59 -7.17 -1.85
C SER A 175 -18.48 -7.21 -3.10
N GLY A 176 -18.55 -8.37 -3.79
CA GLY A 176 -19.29 -8.51 -5.06
C GLY A 176 -18.63 -7.78 -6.23
N GLU A 177 -17.35 -7.41 -6.10
CA GLU A 177 -16.61 -6.69 -7.14
C GLU A 177 -15.70 -7.64 -7.94
N PRO A 178 -15.63 -7.49 -9.27
CA PRO A 178 -14.67 -8.27 -10.06
C PRO A 178 -13.23 -7.86 -9.74
N LEU A 179 -12.33 -8.83 -9.69
CA LEU A 179 -10.90 -8.57 -9.64
C LEU A 179 -10.34 -8.57 -11.08
N ASN A 180 -10.26 -7.38 -11.69
CA ASN A 180 -9.80 -7.21 -13.06
C ASN A 180 -8.26 -7.28 -13.20
N TRP A 181 -7.56 -7.52 -12.11
CA TRP A 181 -6.10 -7.54 -12.06
C TRP A 181 -5.55 -8.96 -12.18
N THR A 182 -4.59 -9.16 -13.08
CA THR A 182 -3.78 -10.37 -13.13
C THR A 182 -2.60 -10.22 -12.17
N ILE A 183 -2.54 -11.04 -11.13
CA ILE A 183 -1.51 -10.94 -10.08
C ILE A 183 -0.39 -11.94 -10.33
N ARG A 184 0.82 -11.43 -10.51
CA ARG A 184 2.05 -12.21 -10.66
C ARG A 184 2.94 -12.01 -9.43
N LEU A 185 3.28 -13.11 -8.77
CA LEU A 185 4.18 -13.12 -7.61
C LEU A 185 5.59 -13.49 -8.06
N VAL A 186 6.55 -12.66 -7.72
CA VAL A 186 7.97 -12.84 -8.10
C VAL A 186 8.82 -12.86 -6.83
N ARG A 187 9.47 -14.00 -6.58
CA ARG A 187 10.45 -14.12 -5.51
C ARG A 187 11.80 -13.61 -6.00
N SER A 188 12.18 -12.41 -5.60
CA SER A 188 13.45 -11.82 -6.00
C SER A 188 13.93 -10.77 -4.99
N PRO A 189 15.25 -10.61 -4.78
CA PRO A 189 15.80 -9.45 -4.10
C PRO A 189 15.43 -8.16 -4.83
N LEU A 190 15.18 -7.09 -4.10
CA LEU A 190 14.71 -5.81 -4.64
C LEU A 190 15.58 -5.29 -5.79
N MET A 191 16.90 -5.29 -5.60
CA MET A 191 17.82 -4.75 -6.61
C MET A 191 17.89 -5.59 -7.90
N GLN A 192 17.64 -6.88 -7.80
CA GLN A 192 17.57 -7.76 -8.97
C GLN A 192 16.28 -7.54 -9.76
N SER A 193 15.18 -7.29 -9.05
CA SER A 193 13.85 -7.09 -9.65
C SER A 193 13.80 -5.90 -10.60
N PHE A 194 14.53 -4.82 -10.30
CA PHE A 194 14.60 -3.65 -11.19
C PHE A 194 15.11 -3.99 -12.59
N ARG A 195 15.95 -5.02 -12.71
CA ARG A 195 16.48 -5.47 -14.03
C ARG A 195 15.48 -6.30 -14.81
N GLU A 196 14.55 -6.95 -14.11
CA GLU A 196 13.55 -7.85 -14.70
C GLU A 196 12.24 -7.14 -15.04
N LEU A 197 11.95 -6.03 -14.36
CA LEU A 197 10.77 -5.21 -14.60
C LEU A 197 10.97 -4.35 -15.85
N ARG A 198 10.27 -4.71 -16.93
CA ARG A 198 10.26 -3.89 -18.15
C ARG A 198 9.30 -2.72 -17.97
N SER A 199 9.84 -1.53 -17.73
CA SER A 199 9.12 -0.24 -17.71
C SER A 199 7.68 -0.31 -17.17
N PRO A 200 7.46 -0.59 -15.88
CA PRO A 200 6.11 -0.58 -15.32
C PRO A 200 5.53 0.82 -15.39
N TYR A 201 4.21 0.93 -15.63
CA TYR A 201 3.51 2.20 -15.63
C TYR A 201 3.55 2.89 -14.26
N LEU A 202 3.45 2.12 -13.19
CA LEU A 202 3.56 2.57 -11.81
C LEU A 202 4.45 1.61 -11.04
N LEU A 203 5.41 2.18 -10.31
CA LEU A 203 6.23 1.47 -9.36
C LEU A 203 5.85 1.91 -7.94
N MET A 204 5.48 0.96 -7.12
CA MET A 204 5.13 1.18 -5.72
C MET A 204 6.18 0.54 -4.81
N ALA A 205 6.45 1.18 -3.65
CA ALA A 205 7.30 0.62 -2.62
C ALA A 205 6.85 1.16 -1.25
N GLY A 206 6.20 0.33 -0.47
CA GLY A 206 5.66 0.71 0.84
C GLY A 206 6.39 0.04 1.99
N ASN A 207 6.92 0.85 2.93
CA ASN A 207 7.61 0.37 4.14
C ASN A 207 8.85 -0.51 3.90
N VAL A 208 9.42 -0.50 2.70
CA VAL A 208 10.55 -1.35 2.31
C VAL A 208 11.88 -0.60 2.27
N LEU A 209 11.86 0.72 2.04
CA LEU A 209 13.10 1.49 1.86
C LEU A 209 13.98 1.52 3.10
N ASN A 210 13.40 1.45 4.27
CA ASN A 210 14.13 1.38 5.54
C ASN A 210 14.68 -0.03 5.87
N GLU A 211 14.39 -1.02 5.05
CA GLU A 211 14.99 -2.37 5.11
C GLU A 211 16.22 -2.50 4.21
N LEU A 212 16.42 -1.54 3.30
CA LEU A 212 17.62 -1.47 2.48
C LEU A 212 18.79 -1.04 3.38
N LYS A 213 19.63 -2.00 3.74
CA LYS A 213 20.89 -1.69 4.42
C LYS A 213 21.81 -1.03 3.41
N ASP A 214 22.27 0.18 3.72
CA ASP A 214 23.47 0.73 3.10
C ASP A 214 24.58 -0.28 3.35
N LYS A 215 25.03 -1.00 2.31
CA LYS A 215 26.31 -1.67 2.40
C LYS A 215 27.33 -0.54 2.38
N PRO A 216 28.14 -0.37 3.44
CA PRO A 216 29.30 0.50 3.34
C PRO A 216 30.14 -0.01 2.17
N GLY A 217 30.35 0.88 1.19
CA GLY A 217 31.22 0.64 0.04
C GLY A 217 32.67 0.44 0.46
#